data_b037bab83055721d181cc1965d7f7595
#
_entry.id   b037bab83055721d181cc1965d7f7595
#
_cell.length_a   1.000
_cell.length_b   1.000
_cell.length_c   1.000
_cell.angle_alpha   90.00
_cell.angle_beta   90.00
_cell.angle_gamma   90.00
#
_symmetry.space_group_name_H-M   'P 1'
#
loop_
_entity.id
_entity.type
_entity.pdbx_description
1 polymer ?
#
loop_
_entity_poly.entity_id
_entity_poly.type
_entity_poly.pdbx_seq_one_letter_code
_entity_poly.pdbx_strand_id
1 'polypeptide(L)'
;MKFPIGFAFNDESKKVEMEPLVQQKTEPVKSLVQVYFPERNQTLTYFNDQFDLKRGDFVFVDGKLEGIRGIIREVNKNFKIKVADYKKVISVADTNVSGQMHMAGSHFVSFDCSVLPYEKIRTWYLTPVKAEDVYETGNDDTSFALDKLGDMQVSQAIWERGREYYMDNHARYICVDAGHGRAIVEGEHAYEVEFDFSDGMIS
;
A
#
# COMPACT_ATOMS: atom_id res chain seq x y z
N MET A 1 -27.53 34.56 -3.17
CA MET A 1 -27.75 33.76 -4.39
C MET A 1 -27.57 32.29 -3.99
N LYS A 2 -28.65 31.52 -4.10
CA LYS A 2 -28.66 30.09 -3.81
C LYS A 2 -28.53 29.38 -5.16
N PHE A 3 -27.48 28.53 -5.33
CA PHE A 3 -27.38 27.67 -6.50
C PHE A 3 -27.97 26.30 -6.13
N PRO A 4 -29.00 25.80 -6.82
CA PRO A 4 -29.50 24.47 -6.63
C PRO A 4 -28.61 23.49 -7.42
N ILE A 5 -27.94 22.58 -6.71
CA ILE A 5 -27.32 21.43 -7.33
C ILE A 5 -28.40 20.35 -7.39
N GLY A 6 -28.99 20.17 -8.56
CA GLY A 6 -29.95 19.12 -8.85
C GLY A 6 -29.20 17.88 -9.40
N PHE A 7 -29.24 16.78 -8.69
CA PHE A 7 -28.90 15.48 -9.25
C PHE A 7 -30.16 14.88 -9.89
N ALA A 8 -30.16 14.79 -11.22
CA ALA A 8 -31.16 14.02 -11.94
C ALA A 8 -30.76 12.54 -11.94
N PHE A 9 -31.53 11.71 -11.27
CA PHE A 9 -31.47 10.26 -11.44
C PHE A 9 -32.23 9.90 -12.71
N ASN A 10 -31.53 9.47 -13.74
CA ASN A 10 -32.12 8.76 -14.86
C ASN A 10 -32.07 7.27 -14.56
N ASP A 11 -33.23 6.74 -14.17
CA ASP A 11 -33.47 5.32 -14.06
C ASP A 11 -33.81 4.79 -15.48
N GLU A 12 -32.80 4.31 -16.17
CA GLU A 12 -32.97 3.41 -17.31
C GLU A 12 -32.03 2.23 -17.15
N SER A 13 -32.56 1.20 -16.50
CA SER A 13 -31.96 -0.12 -16.39
C SER A 13 -31.89 -0.80 -17.77
N LYS A 14 -30.88 -0.52 -18.56
CA LYS A 14 -30.42 -1.42 -19.61
C LYS A 14 -29.43 -2.40 -18.99
N LYS A 15 -29.90 -3.62 -18.72
CA LYS A 15 -29.05 -4.78 -18.51
C LYS A 15 -28.18 -4.97 -19.77
N VAL A 16 -26.97 -4.48 -19.70
CA VAL A 16 -25.91 -4.91 -20.61
C VAL A 16 -25.36 -6.19 -19.98
N GLU A 17 -25.72 -7.35 -20.57
CA GLU A 17 -24.99 -8.58 -20.31
C GLU A 17 -23.54 -8.37 -20.76
N MET A 18 -22.67 -8.09 -19.81
CA MET A 18 -21.24 -8.15 -20.05
C MET A 18 -20.86 -9.63 -20.13
N GLU A 19 -20.53 -10.09 -21.34
CA GLU A 19 -19.82 -11.34 -21.52
C GLU A 19 -18.58 -11.31 -20.62
N PRO A 20 -18.27 -12.40 -19.89
CA PRO A 20 -17.06 -12.45 -19.08
C PRO A 20 -15.87 -12.31 -20.02
N LEU A 21 -15.13 -11.22 -19.87
CA LEU A 21 -13.81 -11.06 -20.48
C LEU A 21 -12.97 -12.25 -20.02
N VAL A 22 -12.79 -13.22 -20.93
CA VAL A 22 -11.85 -14.31 -20.77
C VAL A 22 -10.48 -13.66 -20.59
N GLN A 23 -10.02 -13.55 -19.35
CA GLN A 23 -8.64 -13.19 -19.05
C GLN A 23 -7.78 -14.31 -19.64
N GLN A 24 -7.26 -14.06 -20.85
CA GLN A 24 -6.18 -14.87 -21.37
C GLN A 24 -5.03 -14.76 -20.36
N LYS A 25 -4.78 -15.83 -19.62
CA LYS A 25 -3.55 -16.03 -18.88
C LYS A 25 -2.41 -16.04 -19.89
N THR A 26 -1.89 -14.88 -20.24
CA THR A 26 -0.62 -14.78 -20.94
C THR A 26 0.45 -15.28 -19.98
N GLU A 27 1.20 -16.30 -20.38
CA GLU A 27 2.35 -16.76 -19.62
C GLU A 27 3.27 -15.56 -19.36
N PRO A 28 3.78 -15.41 -18.13
CA PRO A 28 4.61 -14.27 -17.77
C PRO A 28 5.85 -14.25 -18.66
N VAL A 29 6.03 -13.16 -19.38
CA VAL A 29 7.16 -13.01 -20.30
C VAL A 29 8.41 -12.74 -19.50
N LYS A 30 9.36 -13.69 -19.51
CA LYS A 30 10.67 -13.52 -18.86
C LYS A 30 11.35 -12.26 -19.37
N SER A 31 11.84 -11.44 -18.45
CA SER A 31 12.52 -10.19 -18.76
C SER A 31 13.66 -9.88 -17.79
N LEU A 32 14.62 -9.10 -18.26
CA LEU A 32 15.55 -8.38 -17.38
C LEU A 32 15.06 -6.95 -17.26
N VAL A 33 14.99 -6.46 -16.04
CA VAL A 33 14.48 -5.12 -15.73
C VAL A 33 15.53 -4.29 -15.04
N GLN A 34 15.64 -3.03 -15.44
CA GLN A 34 16.40 -2.04 -14.70
C GLN A 34 15.49 -1.38 -13.68
N VAL A 35 15.83 -1.53 -12.40
CA VAL A 35 15.08 -0.99 -11.28
C VAL A 35 15.88 0.14 -10.67
N TYR A 36 15.29 1.32 -10.59
CA TYR A 36 15.82 2.48 -9.91
C TYR A 36 15.28 2.58 -8.50
N PHE A 37 16.16 2.72 -7.53
CA PHE A 37 15.86 2.91 -6.12
C PHE A 37 16.12 4.35 -5.70
N PRO A 38 15.08 5.18 -5.55
CA PRO A 38 15.23 6.60 -5.24
C PRO A 38 16.01 6.86 -3.94
N GLU A 39 15.72 6.09 -2.89
CA GLU A 39 16.35 6.22 -1.57
C GLU A 39 17.87 5.99 -1.60
N ARG A 40 18.35 5.20 -2.53
CA ARG A 40 19.77 4.86 -2.70
C ARG A 40 20.41 5.54 -3.90
N ASN A 41 19.61 6.27 -4.69
CA ASN A 41 20.03 6.85 -5.98
C ASN A 41 20.79 5.85 -6.87
N GLN A 42 20.27 4.62 -6.94
CA GLN A 42 20.95 3.51 -7.62
C GLN A 42 20.02 2.81 -8.60
N THR A 43 20.57 2.38 -9.75
CA THR A 43 19.86 1.52 -10.72
C THR A 43 20.57 0.19 -10.78
N LEU A 44 19.80 -0.90 -10.62
CA LEU A 44 20.31 -2.27 -10.69
C LEU A 44 19.44 -3.11 -11.62
N THR A 45 20.02 -4.21 -12.11
CA THR A 45 19.33 -5.14 -13.00
C THR A 45 18.83 -6.35 -12.22
N TYR A 46 17.56 -6.70 -12.46
CA TYR A 46 16.88 -7.85 -11.85
C TYR A 46 16.23 -8.74 -12.90
N PHE A 47 16.06 -10.01 -12.57
CA PHE A 47 15.33 -10.95 -13.39
C PHE A 47 13.86 -10.98 -12.99
N ASN A 48 12.99 -11.00 -13.98
CA ASN A 48 11.55 -11.15 -13.80
C ASN A 48 11.06 -12.36 -14.62
N ASP A 49 10.36 -13.27 -13.95
CA ASP A 49 9.76 -14.46 -14.54
C ASP A 49 8.28 -14.63 -14.18
N GLN A 50 7.68 -13.66 -13.49
CA GLN A 50 6.34 -13.78 -12.91
C GLN A 50 5.37 -12.67 -13.33
N PHE A 51 5.87 -11.48 -13.69
CA PHE A 51 5.03 -10.30 -13.86
C PHE A 51 5.14 -9.72 -15.27
N ASP A 52 4.04 -9.17 -15.80
CA ASP A 52 4.08 -8.36 -17.03
C ASP A 52 4.42 -6.91 -16.66
N LEU A 53 5.72 -6.65 -16.54
CA LEU A 53 6.24 -5.38 -16.08
C LEU A 53 6.32 -4.35 -17.18
N LYS A 54 6.07 -3.09 -16.81
CA LYS A 54 6.18 -1.91 -17.65
C LYS A 54 7.05 -0.85 -16.98
N ARG A 55 7.58 0.05 -17.79
CA ARG A 55 8.28 1.22 -17.30
C ARG A 55 7.35 2.06 -16.42
N GLY A 56 7.82 2.42 -15.23
CA GLY A 56 7.08 3.18 -14.23
C GLY A 56 6.44 2.33 -13.15
N ASP A 57 6.36 1.00 -13.32
CA ASP A 57 5.83 0.11 -12.28
C ASP A 57 6.69 0.18 -11.03
N PHE A 58 6.04 0.11 -9.89
CA PHE A 58 6.70 -0.02 -8.59
C PHE A 58 6.85 -1.50 -8.24
N VAL A 59 8.06 -1.87 -7.81
CA VAL A 59 8.40 -3.26 -7.53
C VAL A 59 9.22 -3.39 -6.26
N PHE A 60 9.16 -4.58 -5.67
CA PHE A 60 10.09 -5.03 -4.64
C PHE A 60 10.93 -6.19 -5.21
N VAL A 61 12.14 -6.30 -4.72
CA VAL A 61 13.14 -7.24 -5.21
C VAL A 61 13.71 -8.07 -4.07
N ASP A 62 14.28 -9.23 -4.40
CA ASP A 62 15.03 -10.02 -3.41
C ASP A 62 16.46 -9.51 -3.21
N GLY A 63 17.07 -9.93 -2.12
CA GLY A 63 18.49 -9.70 -1.78
C GLY A 63 18.74 -8.42 -0.99
N LYS A 64 19.84 -7.71 -1.28
CA LYS A 64 20.31 -6.58 -0.44
C LYS A 64 19.37 -5.37 -0.38
N LEU A 65 18.48 -5.23 -1.35
CA LEU A 65 17.49 -4.16 -1.43
C LEU A 65 16.06 -4.67 -1.19
N GLU A 66 15.94 -5.82 -0.54
CA GLU A 66 14.67 -6.34 -0.06
C GLU A 66 14.04 -5.34 0.93
N GLY A 67 12.74 -5.09 0.79
CA GLY A 67 12.05 -4.08 1.59
C GLY A 67 12.09 -2.66 1.00
N ILE A 68 13.00 -2.37 0.06
CA ILE A 68 13.09 -1.06 -0.56
C ILE A 68 12.31 -1.06 -1.88
N ARG A 69 11.38 -0.12 -2.02
CA ARG A 69 10.57 0.03 -3.24
C ARG A 69 11.42 0.62 -4.38
N GLY A 70 11.43 -0.09 -5.50
CA GLY A 70 12.08 0.35 -6.73
C GLY A 70 11.08 0.75 -7.82
N ILE A 71 11.56 1.45 -8.83
CA ILE A 71 10.79 1.90 -10.01
C ILE A 71 11.41 1.30 -11.26
N ILE A 72 10.62 0.64 -12.08
CA ILE A 72 11.08 0.09 -13.36
C ILE A 72 11.44 1.24 -14.32
N ARG A 73 12.68 1.25 -14.78
CA ARG A 73 13.17 2.20 -15.81
C ARG A 73 13.17 1.60 -17.19
N GLU A 74 13.51 0.33 -17.29
CA GLU A 74 13.63 -0.39 -18.57
C GLU A 74 13.24 -1.85 -18.40
N VAL A 75 12.58 -2.40 -19.41
CA VAL A 75 12.22 -3.83 -19.51
C VAL A 75 12.81 -4.39 -20.78
N ASN A 76 13.73 -5.35 -20.65
CA ASN A 76 14.35 -6.04 -21.76
C ASN A 76 13.83 -7.50 -21.85
N LYS A 77 13.07 -7.80 -22.88
CA LYS A 77 12.53 -9.14 -23.17
C LYS A 77 13.45 -9.99 -24.06
N ASN A 78 14.46 -9.35 -24.69
CA ASN A 78 15.38 -9.99 -25.63
C ASN A 78 16.81 -10.06 -25.04
N PHE A 79 17.04 -11.00 -24.16
CA PHE A 79 18.35 -11.19 -23.54
C PHE A 79 18.89 -12.61 -23.77
N LYS A 80 20.24 -12.74 -23.84
CA LYS A 80 20.95 -14.01 -24.05
C LYS A 80 22.00 -14.24 -22.96
N ILE A 81 21.63 -14.05 -21.71
CA ILE A 81 22.52 -14.18 -20.54
C ILE A 81 22.01 -15.25 -19.56
N LYS A 82 22.91 -15.81 -18.78
CA LYS A 82 22.54 -16.74 -17.71
C LYS A 82 21.82 -15.95 -16.60
N VAL A 83 20.55 -16.24 -16.40
CA VAL A 83 19.70 -15.54 -15.43
C VAL A 83 19.91 -16.00 -13.98
N ALA A 84 20.60 -17.12 -13.76
CA ALA A 84 20.83 -17.69 -12.43
C ALA A 84 21.58 -16.76 -11.46
N ASP A 85 22.36 -15.82 -12.01
CA ASP A 85 23.17 -14.89 -11.20
C ASP A 85 22.40 -13.59 -10.83
N TYR A 86 21.19 -13.43 -11.38
CA TYR A 86 20.37 -12.25 -11.10
C TYR A 86 19.39 -12.46 -9.96
N LYS A 87 19.30 -11.48 -9.10
CA LYS A 87 18.22 -11.38 -8.11
C LYS A 87 16.90 -11.13 -8.82
N LYS A 88 15.80 -11.49 -8.17
CA LYS A 88 14.47 -11.47 -8.80
C LYS A 88 13.62 -10.30 -8.33
N VAL A 89 12.66 -9.93 -9.19
CA VAL A 89 11.49 -9.16 -8.77
C VAL A 89 10.55 -10.11 -8.05
N ILE A 90 10.15 -9.76 -6.84
CA ILE A 90 9.30 -10.61 -5.96
C ILE A 90 7.87 -10.10 -5.83
N SER A 91 7.64 -8.82 -6.10
CA SER A 91 6.32 -8.22 -6.00
C SER A 91 6.21 -6.98 -6.88
N VAL A 92 4.99 -6.70 -7.32
CA VAL A 92 4.59 -5.49 -8.07
C VAL A 92 3.50 -4.79 -7.29
N ALA A 93 3.66 -3.49 -7.08
CA ALA A 93 2.63 -2.67 -6.46
C ALA A 93 1.63 -2.19 -7.52
N ASP A 94 0.37 -2.60 -7.43
CA ASP A 94 -0.70 -2.03 -8.25
C ASP A 94 -1.12 -0.66 -7.69
N THR A 95 -0.60 0.40 -8.29
CA THR A 95 -0.88 1.78 -7.90
C THR A 95 -2.07 2.40 -8.63
N ASN A 96 -2.80 1.65 -9.45
CA ASN A 96 -3.98 2.15 -10.11
C ASN A 96 -5.14 2.27 -9.11
N VAL A 97 -5.66 3.45 -8.93
CA VAL A 97 -6.86 3.71 -8.12
C VAL A 97 -7.97 4.16 -9.04
N SER A 98 -9.06 3.41 -9.05
CA SER A 98 -10.26 3.74 -9.81
C SER A 98 -11.46 3.73 -8.87
N GLY A 99 -12.15 4.86 -8.81
CA GLY A 99 -13.30 5.04 -7.94
C GLY A 99 -13.42 6.46 -7.44
N GLN A 100 -14.45 6.69 -6.64
CA GLN A 100 -14.74 8.00 -6.13
C GLN A 100 -13.86 8.30 -4.92
N MET A 101 -13.30 9.51 -4.88
CA MET A 101 -12.56 10.02 -3.73
C MET A 101 -13.34 11.13 -3.05
N HIS A 102 -13.12 11.29 -1.77
CA HIS A 102 -13.71 12.32 -0.92
C HIS A 102 -12.60 13.10 -0.22
N MET A 103 -12.83 14.38 0.04
CA MET A 103 -11.94 15.18 0.85
C MET A 103 -12.39 15.10 2.32
N ALA A 104 -11.50 14.63 3.18
CA ALA A 104 -11.70 14.64 4.64
C ALA A 104 -10.89 15.80 5.24
N GLY A 105 -11.56 16.91 5.49
CA GLY A 105 -10.89 18.14 5.89
C GLY A 105 -10.10 18.77 4.74
N SER A 106 -9.02 19.48 5.06
CA SER A 106 -8.18 20.19 4.08
C SER A 106 -6.93 19.41 3.62
N HIS A 107 -6.61 18.29 4.27
CA HIS A 107 -5.32 17.62 4.09
C HIS A 107 -5.42 16.13 3.78
N PHE A 108 -6.60 15.53 3.96
CA PHE A 108 -6.78 14.09 3.76
C PHE A 108 -7.69 13.80 2.57
N VAL A 109 -7.31 12.80 1.81
CA VAL A 109 -8.16 12.20 0.77
C VAL A 109 -8.67 10.88 1.31
N SER A 110 -9.97 10.68 1.26
CA SER A 110 -10.64 9.46 1.68
C SER A 110 -11.18 8.70 0.46
N PHE A 111 -11.19 7.40 0.55
CA PHE A 111 -11.78 6.48 -0.42
C PHE A 111 -12.67 5.49 0.31
N ASP A 112 -13.65 4.94 -0.39
CA ASP A 112 -14.34 3.76 0.12
C ASP A 112 -13.37 2.58 0.22
N CYS A 113 -13.50 1.75 1.25
CA CYS A 113 -12.62 0.58 1.46
C CYS A 113 -12.60 -0.37 0.26
N SER A 114 -13.69 -0.44 -0.52
CA SER A 114 -13.77 -1.20 -1.76
C SER A 114 -12.92 -0.62 -2.90
N VAL A 115 -12.70 0.71 -2.91
CA VAL A 115 -11.90 1.41 -3.93
C VAL A 115 -10.41 1.28 -3.62
N LEU A 116 -10.06 1.39 -2.36
CA LEU A 116 -8.69 1.34 -1.89
C LEU A 116 -8.56 0.40 -0.67
N PRO A 117 -8.65 -0.92 -0.90
CA PRO A 117 -8.57 -1.90 0.17
C PRO A 117 -7.16 -1.96 0.75
N TYR A 118 -7.06 -2.28 2.04
CA TYR A 118 -5.82 -2.38 2.78
C TYR A 118 -4.77 -3.27 2.09
N GLU A 119 -5.16 -4.44 1.62
CA GLU A 119 -4.26 -5.39 0.96
C GLU A 119 -3.57 -4.81 -0.28
N LYS A 120 -4.27 -3.94 -1.00
CA LYS A 120 -3.69 -3.24 -2.15
C LYS A 120 -2.64 -2.22 -1.70
N ILE A 121 -2.98 -1.39 -0.71
CA ILE A 121 -2.07 -0.37 -0.17
C ILE A 121 -0.85 -1.00 0.49
N ARG A 122 -1.04 -2.10 1.17
CA ARG A 122 0.05 -2.84 1.79
C ARG A 122 1.18 -3.12 0.79
N THR A 123 0.83 -3.56 -0.42
CA THR A 123 1.82 -3.84 -1.47
C THR A 123 2.56 -2.61 -2.00
N TRP A 124 2.11 -1.40 -1.67
CA TRP A 124 2.80 -0.17 -2.06
C TRP A 124 3.99 0.15 -1.16
N TYR A 125 3.97 -0.32 0.07
CA TYR A 125 4.94 0.02 1.11
C TYR A 125 5.73 -1.18 1.62
N LEU A 126 5.16 -2.37 1.57
CA LEU A 126 5.69 -3.56 2.21
C LEU A 126 5.87 -4.70 1.20
N THR A 127 6.93 -5.46 1.39
CA THR A 127 7.12 -6.72 0.66
C THR A 127 6.09 -7.77 1.10
N PRO A 128 5.79 -8.76 0.26
CA PRO A 128 5.06 -9.93 0.72
C PRO A 128 5.76 -10.57 1.92
N VAL A 129 5.01 -10.85 2.97
CA VAL A 129 5.52 -11.54 4.15
C VAL A 129 5.87 -12.98 3.75
N LYS A 130 7.09 -13.43 4.04
CA LYS A 130 7.43 -14.83 3.93
C LYS A 130 6.78 -15.56 5.11
N ALA A 131 6.28 -16.78 4.87
CA ALA A 131 5.61 -17.56 5.92
C ALA A 131 6.51 -17.81 7.16
N GLU A 132 7.81 -17.63 7.02
CA GLU A 132 8.82 -17.78 8.06
C GLU A 132 8.99 -16.51 8.93
N ASP A 133 8.49 -15.37 8.46
CA ASP A 133 8.66 -14.05 9.09
C ASP A 133 7.40 -13.59 9.85
N VAL A 134 6.49 -14.50 10.17
CA VAL A 134 5.33 -14.17 11.02
C VAL A 134 5.82 -14.02 12.46
N TYR A 135 6.18 -12.81 12.83
CA TYR A 135 6.45 -12.47 14.22
C TYR A 135 5.13 -12.44 14.99
N GLU A 136 5.09 -13.13 16.12
CA GLU A 136 4.04 -12.90 17.10
C GLU A 136 4.16 -11.44 17.57
N THR A 137 3.24 -10.58 17.11
CA THR A 137 3.12 -9.23 17.65
C THR A 137 2.80 -9.36 19.14
N GLY A 138 3.64 -8.75 19.98
CA GLY A 138 3.36 -8.71 21.41
C GLY A 138 1.99 -8.06 21.64
N ASN A 139 1.13 -8.77 22.36
CA ASN A 139 -0.14 -8.24 22.80
C ASN A 139 0.16 -7.14 23.82
N ASP A 140 0.10 -5.90 23.37
CA ASP A 140 0.11 -4.76 24.29
C ASP A 140 -1.36 -4.51 24.65
N ASP A 141 -1.79 -5.06 25.80
CA ASP A 141 -3.17 -4.99 26.30
C ASP A 141 -3.54 -3.57 26.79
N THR A 142 -2.91 -2.54 26.25
CA THR A 142 -3.20 -1.15 26.63
C THR A 142 -4.35 -0.61 25.79
N SER A 143 -5.51 -0.44 26.41
CA SER A 143 -6.63 0.28 25.81
C SER A 143 -6.70 1.72 26.31
N PHE A 144 -7.08 2.65 25.45
CA PHE A 144 -7.25 4.06 25.81
C PHE A 144 -8.41 4.71 25.06
N ALA A 145 -9.01 5.73 25.68
CA ALA A 145 -10.09 6.49 25.08
C ALA A 145 -9.54 7.57 24.14
N LEU A 146 -10.12 7.70 22.92
CA LEU A 146 -9.70 8.70 21.95
C LEU A 146 -9.80 10.14 22.43
N ASP A 147 -10.78 10.44 23.26
CA ASP A 147 -10.96 11.77 23.86
C ASP A 147 -10.00 12.06 25.01
N LYS A 148 -9.23 11.07 25.45
CA LYS A 148 -8.28 11.14 26.56
C LYS A 148 -6.86 10.75 26.18
N LEU A 149 -6.42 11.08 24.99
CA LEU A 149 -5.07 10.78 24.53
C LEU A 149 -3.96 11.26 25.49
N GLY A 150 -4.22 12.32 26.28
CA GLY A 150 -3.30 12.81 27.32
C GLY A 150 -3.13 11.87 28.50
N ASP A 151 -4.04 10.93 28.71
CA ASP A 151 -4.00 9.97 29.81
C ASP A 151 -3.21 8.69 29.44
N MET A 152 -2.73 8.59 28.20
CA MET A 152 -1.89 7.48 27.76
C MET A 152 -0.61 7.42 28.61
N GLN A 153 -0.34 6.25 29.20
CA GLN A 153 0.84 5.98 29.99
C GLN A 153 2.07 5.72 29.12
N VAL A 154 2.41 6.67 28.27
CA VAL A 154 3.61 6.62 27.44
C VAL A 154 4.62 7.66 27.90
N SER A 155 5.91 7.39 27.67
CA SER A 155 6.94 8.38 27.99
C SER A 155 6.78 9.64 27.13
N GLN A 156 7.21 10.78 27.67
CA GLN A 156 7.20 12.05 26.95
C GLN A 156 7.88 11.95 25.57
N ALA A 157 9.00 11.24 25.50
CA ALA A 157 9.75 11.05 24.25
C ALA A 157 8.95 10.26 23.20
N ILE A 158 8.15 9.26 23.60
CA ILE A 158 7.26 8.53 22.70
C ILE A 158 6.14 9.44 22.23
N TRP A 159 5.54 10.23 23.13
CA TRP A 159 4.50 11.19 22.79
C TRP A 159 4.98 12.24 21.76
N GLU A 160 6.14 12.85 22.02
CA GLU A 160 6.73 13.86 21.13
C GLU A 160 7.02 13.26 19.75
N ARG A 161 7.61 12.07 19.69
CA ARG A 161 7.88 11.38 18.42
C ARG A 161 6.59 11.01 17.66
N GLY A 162 5.55 10.53 18.37
CA GLY A 162 4.25 10.25 17.77
C GLY A 162 3.61 11.51 17.16
N ARG A 163 3.73 12.64 17.88
CA ARG A 163 3.27 13.94 17.39
C ARG A 163 4.05 14.40 16.14
N GLU A 164 5.37 14.25 16.13
CA GLU A 164 6.21 14.55 14.95
C GLU A 164 5.78 13.70 13.77
N TYR A 165 5.60 12.39 13.96
CA TYR A 165 5.12 11.49 12.91
C TYR A 165 3.77 11.91 12.33
N TYR A 166 2.85 12.35 13.18
CA TYR A 166 1.57 12.88 12.74
C TYR A 166 1.72 14.18 11.94
N MET A 167 2.51 15.13 12.44
CA MET A 167 2.73 16.44 11.80
C MET A 167 3.45 16.32 10.45
N ASP A 168 4.34 15.35 10.32
CA ASP A 168 5.14 15.10 9.11
C ASP A 168 4.45 14.11 8.14
N ASN A 169 3.19 13.73 8.41
CA ASN A 169 2.40 12.82 7.60
C ASN A 169 3.03 11.43 7.41
N HIS A 170 3.66 10.88 8.44
CA HIS A 170 4.20 9.54 8.40
C HIS A 170 3.12 8.44 8.40
N ALA A 171 1.91 8.71 8.91
CA ALA A 171 0.76 7.85 8.71
C ALA A 171 0.27 7.96 7.25
N ARG A 172 0.63 6.96 6.44
CA ARG A 172 0.37 6.95 5.00
C ARG A 172 -1.00 6.45 4.64
N TYR A 173 -1.53 5.57 5.45
CA TYR A 173 -2.85 4.98 5.24
C TYR A 173 -3.45 4.55 6.58
N ILE A 174 -4.74 4.77 6.73
CA ILE A 174 -5.53 4.28 7.86
C ILE A 174 -6.85 3.78 7.30
N CYS A 175 -7.22 2.57 7.66
CA CYS A 175 -8.51 1.96 7.36
C CYS A 175 -9.13 1.43 8.65
N VAL A 176 -10.43 1.68 8.84
CA VAL A 176 -11.21 1.08 9.93
C VAL A 176 -12.42 0.41 9.30
N ASP A 177 -12.57 -0.88 9.54
CA ASP A 177 -13.69 -1.67 9.07
C ASP A 177 -14.24 -2.52 10.22
N ALA A 178 -15.56 -2.37 10.48
CA ALA A 178 -16.28 -3.10 11.52
C ALA A 178 -15.62 -3.10 12.91
N GLY A 179 -14.94 -2.02 13.26
CA GLY A 179 -14.26 -1.88 14.55
C GLY A 179 -12.84 -2.40 14.60
N HIS A 180 -12.33 -2.93 13.50
CA HIS A 180 -10.93 -3.30 13.37
C HIS A 180 -10.20 -2.29 12.48
N GLY A 181 -9.07 -1.77 12.94
CA GLY A 181 -8.28 -0.76 12.25
C GLY A 181 -6.92 -1.29 11.83
N ARG A 182 -6.46 -0.80 10.67
CA ARG A 182 -5.12 -1.04 10.16
C ARG A 182 -4.53 0.25 9.65
N ALA A 183 -3.27 0.47 9.93
CA ALA A 183 -2.54 1.63 9.44
C ALA A 183 -1.17 1.23 8.89
N ILE A 184 -0.68 2.03 7.95
CA ILE A 184 0.70 1.96 7.49
C ILE A 184 1.40 3.24 7.91
N VAL A 185 2.47 3.08 8.65
CA VAL A 185 3.31 4.17 9.15
C VAL A 185 4.70 4.04 8.55
N GLU A 186 5.21 5.10 7.98
CA GLU A 186 6.52 5.17 7.33
C GLU A 186 7.51 5.89 8.25
N GLY A 187 8.45 5.13 8.85
CA GLY A 187 9.59 5.65 9.59
C GLY A 187 10.88 5.46 8.81
N GLU A 188 11.89 4.89 9.42
CA GLU A 188 13.08 4.38 8.71
C GLU A 188 12.71 3.26 7.72
N HIS A 189 11.71 2.46 8.08
CA HIS A 189 11.03 1.48 7.24
C HIS A 189 9.53 1.67 7.40
N ALA A 190 8.74 1.19 6.44
CA ALA A 190 7.30 1.12 6.60
C ALA A 190 6.93 -0.08 7.50
N TYR A 191 5.96 0.10 8.38
CA TYR A 191 5.43 -0.93 9.26
C TYR A 191 3.91 -0.84 9.39
N GLU A 192 3.32 -1.97 9.75
CA GLU A 192 1.89 -2.12 9.95
C GLU A 192 1.56 -1.87 11.41
N VAL A 193 0.41 -1.23 11.64
CA VAL A 193 -0.19 -1.06 12.96
C VAL A 193 -1.60 -1.61 12.87
N GLU A 194 -1.94 -2.55 13.73
CA GLU A 194 -3.29 -3.06 13.90
C GLU A 194 -3.85 -2.58 15.23
N PHE A 195 -5.13 -2.26 15.25
CA PHE A 195 -5.83 -1.81 16.46
C PHE A 195 -7.31 -2.15 16.37
N ASP A 196 -7.93 -2.38 17.52
CA ASP A 196 -9.37 -2.52 17.63
C ASP A 196 -10.00 -1.22 18.14
N PHE A 197 -11.17 -0.91 17.61
CA PHE A 197 -11.90 0.29 17.96
C PHE A 197 -13.34 -0.07 18.33
N SER A 198 -13.72 0.17 19.58
CA SER A 198 -15.09 -0.01 20.08
C SER A 198 -15.40 1.01 21.15
N ASP A 199 -16.62 1.54 21.14
CA ASP A 199 -17.13 2.46 22.17
C ASP A 199 -16.23 3.67 22.48
N GLY A 200 -15.50 4.16 21.48
CA GLY A 200 -14.55 5.27 21.64
C GLY A 200 -13.21 4.88 22.26
N MET A 201 -12.96 3.59 22.43
CA MET A 201 -11.70 3.03 22.93
C MET A 201 -10.90 2.42 21.76
N ILE A 202 -9.58 2.57 21.84
CA ILE A 202 -8.61 1.85 21.00
C ILE A 202 -7.82 0.89 21.88
N SER A 203 -7.60 -0.30 21.37
CA SER A 203 -6.76 -1.34 21.99
C SER A 203 -5.86 -2.01 20.96
#